data_f487227ebf6a454c5822a8d3ba24c8ff
#
_entry.id   f487227ebf6a454c5822a8d3ba24c8ff
#
_cell.length_a   1.000
_cell.length_b   1.000
_cell.length_c   1.000
_cell.angle_alpha   90.00
_cell.angle_beta   90.00
_cell.angle_gamma   90.00
#
_symmetry.space_group_name_H-M   'P 1'
#
loop_
_entity.id
_entity.type
_entity.pdbx_description
1 polymer ?
#
loop_
_entity_poly.entity_id
_entity_poly.type
_entity_poly.pdbx_seq_one_letter_code
_entity_poly.pdbx_strand_id
1 'polypeptide(L)'
;SDYLMYIKYYKKNLFLWGLKKLKKLDYTGRIENPDIRFRGYEGCYPVSRLLKRFDISEKDTILDIGCGKGLFLYYALNFPFSKIDGIEYSEALVKIANVNKSILSNSRINIYCCDARKFLNYSDYNYFFINNPFSRAITKEVVELILKSYELRKRDITVLYQFAFNKDLFTSKGFKIVYDQFPNTILTFGK
;
A
#
# COMPACT_ATOMS: atom_id res chain seq x y z
N SER A 1 -12.73 2.01 -20.01
CA SER A 1 -13.19 3.32 -20.46
C SER A 1 -13.31 4.26 -19.27
N ASP A 2 -13.19 5.55 -19.51
CA ASP A 2 -13.23 6.62 -18.49
C ASP A 2 -14.52 6.59 -17.66
N TYR A 3 -15.63 6.16 -18.26
CA TYR A 3 -16.92 5.99 -17.59
C TYR A 3 -16.87 4.93 -16.47
N LEU A 4 -16.22 3.78 -16.69
CA LEU A 4 -16.06 2.75 -15.67
C LEU A 4 -15.13 3.21 -14.53
N MET A 5 -14.12 4.00 -14.84
CA MET A 5 -13.27 4.63 -13.84
C MET A 5 -14.05 5.64 -12.99
N TYR A 6 -14.89 6.47 -13.62
CA TYR A 6 -15.75 7.43 -12.93
C TYR A 6 -16.71 6.73 -11.96
N ILE A 7 -17.37 5.65 -12.39
CA ILE A 7 -18.25 4.85 -11.51
C ILE A 7 -17.47 4.26 -10.33
N LYS A 8 -16.27 3.71 -10.57
CA LYS A 8 -15.43 3.15 -9.50
C LYS A 8 -15.02 4.23 -8.50
N TYR A 9 -14.64 5.41 -8.99
CA TYR A 9 -14.28 6.55 -8.16
C TYR A 9 -15.46 7.02 -7.28
N TYR A 10 -16.64 7.18 -7.88
CA TYR A 10 -17.84 7.59 -7.16
C TYR A 10 -18.24 6.58 -6.07
N LYS A 11 -18.29 5.29 -6.40
CA LYS A 11 -18.58 4.22 -5.43
C LYS A 11 -17.57 4.16 -4.29
N LYS A 12 -16.29 4.35 -4.60
CA LYS A 12 -15.22 4.45 -3.59
C LYS A 12 -15.52 5.60 -2.61
N ASN A 13 -15.75 6.80 -3.11
CA ASN A 13 -15.97 7.97 -2.26
C ASN A 13 -17.24 7.85 -1.41
N LEU A 14 -18.32 7.29 -1.95
CA LEU A 14 -19.54 7.02 -1.20
C LEU A 14 -19.27 6.03 -0.05
N PHE A 15 -18.53 4.97 -0.30
CA PHE A 15 -18.11 4.01 0.72
C PHE A 15 -17.25 4.67 1.81
N LEU A 16 -16.25 5.48 1.44
CA LEU A 16 -15.40 6.18 2.39
C LEU A 16 -16.18 7.18 3.25
N TRP A 17 -17.15 7.88 2.65
CA TRP A 17 -18.06 8.77 3.38
C TRP A 17 -18.90 7.97 4.41
N GLY A 18 -19.41 6.80 4.03
CA GLY A 18 -20.12 5.89 4.92
C GLY A 18 -19.26 5.44 6.10
N LEU A 19 -18.00 5.06 5.87
CA LEU A 19 -17.07 4.71 6.93
C LEU A 19 -16.84 5.88 7.91
N LYS A 20 -16.69 7.10 7.40
CA LYS A 20 -16.51 8.30 8.23
C LYS A 20 -17.74 8.57 9.07
N LYS A 21 -18.93 8.52 8.47
CA LYS A 21 -20.20 8.82 9.15
C LYS A 21 -20.57 7.77 10.20
N LEU A 22 -20.49 6.49 9.84
CA LEU A 22 -21.00 5.40 10.65
C LEU A 22 -19.96 4.84 11.63
N LYS A 23 -18.70 4.74 11.22
CA LYS A 23 -17.62 4.13 11.99
C LYS A 23 -16.57 5.12 12.49
N LYS A 24 -16.69 6.41 12.16
CA LYS A 24 -15.72 7.48 12.48
C LYS A 24 -14.32 7.27 11.86
N LEU A 25 -14.21 6.37 10.88
CA LEU A 25 -12.97 6.08 10.16
C LEU A 25 -12.78 7.11 9.04
N ASP A 26 -11.78 7.96 9.13
CA ASP A 26 -11.52 9.02 8.14
C ASP A 26 -10.47 8.60 7.10
N TYR A 27 -10.97 8.09 5.99
CA TYR A 27 -10.17 7.82 4.79
C TYR A 27 -10.54 8.75 3.62
N THR A 28 -11.32 9.81 3.90
CA THR A 28 -11.86 10.70 2.86
C THR A 28 -10.88 11.80 2.47
N GLY A 29 -11.16 12.41 1.31
CA GLY A 29 -10.49 13.60 0.82
C GLY A 29 -9.21 13.33 0.06
N ARG A 30 -8.68 14.42 -0.48
CA ARG A 30 -7.39 14.48 -1.15
C ARG A 30 -6.54 15.52 -0.42
N ILE A 31 -5.29 15.19 -0.13
CA ILE A 31 -4.33 16.09 0.50
C ILE A 31 -3.12 16.18 -0.43
N GLU A 32 -2.79 17.38 -0.87
CA GLU A 32 -1.61 17.63 -1.70
C GLU A 32 -0.36 17.71 -0.81
N ASN A 33 0.77 17.25 -1.34
CA ASN A 33 2.05 17.38 -0.67
C ASN A 33 2.84 18.51 -1.35
N PRO A 34 3.39 19.47 -0.60
CA PRO A 34 4.21 20.55 -1.15
C PRO A 34 5.52 20.03 -1.76
N ASP A 35 6.04 18.90 -1.30
CA ASP A 35 7.20 18.25 -1.89
C ASP A 35 6.77 17.38 -3.07
N ILE A 36 7.07 17.83 -4.30
CA ILE A 36 6.69 17.16 -5.55
C ILE A 36 7.27 15.74 -5.72
N ARG A 37 8.26 15.36 -4.90
CA ARG A 37 8.83 14.01 -4.89
C ARG A 37 7.89 12.99 -4.28
N PHE A 38 6.97 13.45 -3.44
CA PHE A 38 5.92 12.65 -2.81
C PHE A 38 4.58 13.08 -3.37
N ARG A 39 3.73 12.10 -3.68
CA ARG A 39 2.36 12.41 -4.04
C ARG A 39 1.54 12.69 -2.79
N GLY A 40 0.52 13.53 -2.93
CA GLY A 40 -0.44 13.74 -1.87
C GLY A 40 -1.34 12.52 -1.64
N TYR A 41 -2.10 12.56 -0.55
CA TYR A 41 -3.03 11.50 -0.22
C TYR A 41 -4.25 11.50 -1.15
N GLU A 42 -4.53 10.34 -1.69
CA GLU A 42 -5.83 9.94 -2.25
C GLU A 42 -6.02 8.45 -1.97
N GLY A 43 -7.10 8.08 -1.26
CA GLY A 43 -7.33 6.69 -0.84
C GLY A 43 -7.29 5.70 -2.02
N CYS A 44 -6.72 4.53 -1.79
CA CYS A 44 -6.59 3.46 -2.78
C CYS A 44 -7.96 2.94 -3.27
N TYR A 45 -7.98 2.31 -4.43
CA TYR A 45 -9.13 1.52 -4.87
C TYR A 45 -9.22 0.21 -4.09
N PRO A 46 -10.44 -0.38 -3.96
CA PRO A 46 -10.62 -1.64 -3.25
C PRO A 46 -9.72 -2.76 -3.78
N VAL A 47 -8.96 -3.37 -2.87
CA VAL A 47 -7.94 -4.40 -3.18
C VAL A 47 -8.34 -5.81 -2.79
N SER A 48 -9.49 -5.99 -2.15
CA SER A 48 -9.92 -7.31 -1.66
C SER A 48 -9.96 -8.38 -2.74
N ARG A 49 -10.34 -8.05 -3.98
CA ARG A 49 -10.32 -8.99 -5.12
C ARG A 49 -8.92 -9.38 -5.54
N LEU A 50 -7.93 -8.49 -5.35
CA LEU A 50 -6.53 -8.81 -5.64
C LEU A 50 -5.96 -9.74 -4.57
N LEU A 51 -6.20 -9.42 -3.30
CA LEU A 51 -5.72 -10.23 -2.18
C LEU A 51 -6.32 -11.64 -2.17
N LYS A 52 -7.58 -11.81 -2.61
CA LYS A 52 -8.23 -13.13 -2.78
C LYS A 52 -7.58 -14.04 -3.84
N ARG A 53 -6.63 -13.53 -4.63
CA ARG A 53 -5.89 -14.33 -5.62
C ARG A 53 -4.75 -15.14 -4.99
N PHE A 54 -4.46 -14.89 -3.71
CA PHE A 54 -3.36 -15.50 -2.96
C PHE A 54 -3.90 -16.33 -1.80
N ASP A 55 -3.21 -17.41 -1.50
CA ASP A 55 -3.42 -18.22 -0.31
C ASP A 55 -2.67 -17.58 0.88
N ILE A 56 -3.24 -16.46 1.37
CA ILE A 56 -2.66 -15.69 2.47
C ILE A 56 -2.91 -16.41 3.78
N SER A 57 -1.88 -16.50 4.61
CA SER A 57 -1.88 -17.18 5.90
C SER A 57 -1.29 -16.32 7.01
N GLU A 58 -1.34 -16.80 8.23
CA GLU A 58 -0.72 -16.17 9.41
C GLU A 58 0.83 -16.14 9.35
N LYS A 59 1.44 -16.78 8.35
CA LYS A 59 2.89 -16.68 8.08
C LYS A 59 3.23 -15.44 7.25
N ASP A 60 2.23 -14.83 6.64
CA ASP A 60 2.41 -13.70 5.74
C ASP A 60 2.31 -12.37 6.48
N THR A 61 3.09 -11.42 6.01
CA THR A 61 3.20 -10.07 6.53
C THR A 61 3.14 -9.07 5.38
N ILE A 62 2.49 -7.94 5.59
CA ILE A 62 2.31 -6.94 4.54
C ILE A 62 2.71 -5.55 5.01
N LEU A 63 3.40 -4.81 4.14
CA LEU A 63 3.78 -3.41 4.32
C LEU A 63 3.10 -2.54 3.25
N ASP A 64 2.34 -1.55 3.68
CA ASP A 64 1.82 -0.47 2.84
C ASP A 64 2.83 0.67 2.78
N ILE A 65 3.43 0.88 1.61
CA ILE A 65 4.49 1.87 1.41
C ILE A 65 3.86 3.18 0.91
N GLY A 66 3.79 4.19 1.79
CA GLY A 66 3.04 5.41 1.59
C GLY A 66 1.57 5.21 1.98
N CYS A 67 1.33 4.76 3.21
CA CYS A 67 0.01 4.29 3.64
C CYS A 67 -1.03 5.41 3.82
N GLY A 68 -0.63 6.67 3.77
CA GLY A 68 -1.53 7.80 3.94
C GLY A 68 -2.33 7.70 5.24
N LYS A 69 -3.66 7.71 5.13
CA LYS A 69 -4.60 7.55 6.26
C LYS A 69 -4.85 6.09 6.67
N GLY A 70 -4.18 5.10 6.01
CA GLY A 70 -4.26 3.68 6.33
C GLY A 70 -5.46 2.94 5.71
N LEU A 71 -6.01 3.41 4.60
CA LEU A 71 -7.16 2.74 3.96
C LEU A 71 -6.83 1.31 3.51
N PHE A 72 -5.65 1.09 2.94
CA PHE A 72 -5.24 -0.26 2.56
C PHE A 72 -5.16 -1.19 3.77
N LEU A 73 -4.65 -0.71 4.91
CA LEU A 73 -4.54 -1.49 6.15
C LEU A 73 -5.93 -1.98 6.60
N TYR A 74 -6.96 -1.13 6.45
CA TYR A 74 -8.35 -1.51 6.71
C TYR A 74 -8.81 -2.67 5.82
N TYR A 75 -8.49 -2.64 4.51
CA TYR A 75 -8.83 -3.76 3.62
C TYR A 75 -8.04 -5.03 3.96
N ALA A 76 -6.77 -4.91 4.32
CA ALA A 76 -5.91 -6.04 4.65
C ALA A 76 -6.34 -6.79 5.92
N LEU A 77 -7.07 -6.15 6.85
CA LEU A 77 -7.63 -6.78 8.05
C LEU A 77 -8.57 -7.95 7.75
N ASN A 78 -9.17 -8.00 6.57
CA ASN A 78 -10.05 -9.10 6.15
C ASN A 78 -9.26 -10.37 5.73
N PHE A 79 -7.94 -10.33 5.81
CA PHE A 79 -7.05 -11.44 5.44
C PHE A 79 -6.18 -11.82 6.64
N PRO A 80 -5.72 -13.07 6.72
CA PRO A 80 -5.03 -13.59 7.91
C PRO A 80 -3.55 -13.21 7.98
N PHE A 81 -3.14 -12.04 7.47
CA PHE A 81 -1.79 -11.55 7.71
C PHE A 81 -1.51 -11.44 9.21
N SER A 82 -0.35 -11.91 9.66
CA SER A 82 0.08 -11.78 11.05
C SER A 82 0.50 -10.35 11.40
N LYS A 83 0.95 -9.59 10.38
CA LYS A 83 1.44 -8.22 10.54
C LYS A 83 0.99 -7.38 9.35
N ILE A 84 0.38 -6.24 9.63
CA ILE A 84 -0.18 -5.32 8.63
C ILE A 84 0.34 -3.92 8.97
N ASP A 85 1.46 -3.54 8.40
CA ASP A 85 2.12 -2.29 8.76
C ASP A 85 2.04 -1.28 7.62
N GLY A 86 2.10 0.00 7.98
CA GLY A 86 2.17 1.11 7.05
C GLY A 86 3.32 2.05 7.38
N ILE A 87 3.97 2.58 6.37
CA ILE A 87 4.92 3.67 6.48
C ILE A 87 4.40 4.89 5.71
N GLU A 88 4.51 6.06 6.32
CA GLU A 88 4.05 7.33 5.75
C GLU A 88 5.00 8.45 6.16
N TYR A 89 5.34 9.32 5.22
CA TYR A 89 6.24 10.43 5.44
C TYR A 89 5.56 11.62 6.13
N SER A 90 4.28 11.87 5.83
CA SER A 90 3.53 13.01 6.32
C SER A 90 3.03 12.78 7.75
N GLU A 91 3.56 13.53 8.71
CA GLU A 91 3.09 13.50 10.11
C GLU A 91 1.58 13.78 10.23
N ALA A 92 1.05 14.69 9.40
CA ALA A 92 -0.37 15.01 9.39
C ALA A 92 -1.24 13.80 9.00
N LEU A 93 -0.82 13.03 7.99
CA LEU A 93 -1.49 11.80 7.58
C LEU A 93 -1.34 10.70 8.62
N VAL A 94 -0.15 10.55 9.21
CA VAL A 94 0.12 9.58 10.28
C VAL A 94 -0.76 9.83 11.50
N LYS A 95 -0.99 11.08 11.88
CA LYS A 95 -1.93 11.41 12.98
C LYS A 95 -3.34 10.88 12.69
N ILE A 96 -3.85 11.08 11.48
CA ILE A 96 -5.17 10.59 11.09
C ILE A 96 -5.18 9.04 11.03
N ALA A 97 -4.13 8.44 10.47
CA ALA A 97 -3.99 6.99 10.40
C ALA A 97 -3.95 6.33 11.79
N ASN A 98 -3.29 6.95 12.77
CA ASN A 98 -3.27 6.47 14.14
C ASN A 98 -4.64 6.59 14.84
N VAL A 99 -5.42 7.63 14.56
CA VAL A 99 -6.82 7.72 15.01
C VAL A 99 -7.64 6.58 14.42
N ASN A 100 -7.55 6.34 13.11
CA ASN A 100 -8.22 5.23 12.45
C ASN A 100 -7.79 3.87 13.06
N LYS A 101 -6.49 3.66 13.29
CA LYS A 101 -5.95 2.46 13.95
C LYS A 101 -6.57 2.26 15.33
N SER A 102 -6.67 3.33 16.14
CA SER A 102 -7.25 3.26 17.49
C SER A 102 -8.72 2.83 17.44
N ILE A 103 -9.49 3.33 16.47
CA ILE A 103 -10.89 2.94 16.26
C ILE A 103 -11.01 1.48 15.84
N LEU A 104 -10.11 1.00 14.96
CA LEU A 104 -10.07 -0.40 14.52
C LEU A 104 -9.67 -1.37 15.63
N SER A 105 -8.92 -0.89 16.62
CA SER A 105 -8.49 -1.66 17.81
C SER A 105 -7.92 -3.04 17.47
N ASN A 106 -7.05 -3.12 16.45
CA ASN A 106 -6.46 -4.37 15.99
C ASN A 106 -4.93 -4.35 16.16
N SER A 107 -4.41 -5.30 16.92
CA SER A 107 -2.99 -5.40 17.30
C SER A 107 -2.05 -5.70 16.11
N ARG A 108 -2.58 -6.21 15.00
CA ARG A 108 -1.77 -6.50 13.79
C ARG A 108 -1.34 -5.25 13.03
N ILE A 109 -1.95 -4.06 13.31
CA ILE A 109 -1.65 -2.83 12.60
C ILE A 109 -0.59 -2.03 13.36
N ASN A 110 0.49 -1.63 12.65
CA ASN A 110 1.42 -0.60 13.09
C ASN A 110 1.63 0.44 11.99
N ILE A 111 1.85 1.69 12.41
CA ILE A 111 2.05 2.82 11.51
C ILE A 111 3.33 3.54 11.93
N TYR A 112 4.25 3.69 10.97
CA TYR A 112 5.54 4.34 11.18
C TYR A 112 5.58 5.66 10.42
N CYS A 113 5.90 6.75 11.12
CA CYS A 113 6.15 8.05 10.51
C CYS A 113 7.60 8.09 10.04
N CYS A 114 7.84 7.76 8.78
CA CYS A 114 9.19 7.78 8.23
C CYS A 114 9.22 7.87 6.70
N ASP A 115 10.33 8.34 6.19
CA ASP A 115 10.66 8.25 4.77
C ASP A 115 10.89 6.77 4.39
N ALA A 116 10.22 6.30 3.34
CA ALA A 116 10.35 4.93 2.85
C ALA A 116 11.80 4.52 2.57
N ARG A 117 12.65 5.48 2.16
CA ARG A 117 14.09 5.27 1.91
C ARG A 117 14.90 5.02 3.18
N LYS A 118 14.37 5.40 4.34
CA LYS A 118 15.02 5.25 5.66
C LYS A 118 14.41 4.13 6.51
N PHE A 119 13.37 3.48 6.03
CA PHE A 119 12.78 2.34 6.72
C PHE A 119 13.70 1.12 6.62
N LEU A 120 14.06 0.53 7.77
CA LEU A 120 15.10 -0.51 7.82
C LEU A 120 14.56 -1.93 7.74
N ASN A 121 13.28 -2.15 8.05
CA ASN A 121 12.73 -3.47 8.31
C ASN A 121 11.98 -4.09 7.10
N TYR A 122 12.38 -3.76 5.87
CA TYR A 122 11.78 -4.35 4.66
C TYR A 122 11.86 -5.90 4.66
N SER A 123 12.88 -6.47 5.30
CA SER A 123 13.06 -7.92 5.39
C SER A 123 11.97 -8.65 6.21
N ASP A 124 11.21 -7.92 7.04
CA ASP A 124 10.12 -8.50 7.83
C ASP A 124 8.90 -8.86 6.99
N TYR A 125 8.79 -8.35 5.75
CA TYR A 125 7.58 -8.47 4.93
C TYR A 125 7.84 -9.29 3.68
N ASN A 126 6.81 -10.05 3.27
CA ASN A 126 6.79 -10.77 2.00
C ASN A 126 5.73 -10.23 1.02
N TYR A 127 4.79 -9.43 1.50
CA TYR A 127 3.88 -8.65 0.67
C TYR A 127 4.15 -7.15 0.84
N PHE A 128 4.06 -6.42 -0.28
CA PHE A 128 4.16 -4.97 -0.32
C PHE A 128 2.98 -4.40 -1.09
N PHE A 129 2.38 -3.34 -0.58
CA PHE A 129 1.39 -2.56 -1.30
C PHE A 129 1.95 -1.17 -1.61
N ILE A 130 1.69 -0.68 -2.82
CA ILE A 130 2.15 0.62 -3.30
C ILE A 130 1.00 1.25 -4.11
N ASN A 131 0.54 2.44 -3.71
CA ASN A 131 -0.46 3.22 -4.46
C ASN A 131 0.20 4.44 -5.11
N ASN A 132 1.27 4.23 -5.87
CA ASN A 132 2.03 5.27 -6.59
C ASN A 132 2.33 6.54 -5.75
N PRO A 133 2.91 6.41 -4.56
CA PRO A 133 3.08 7.52 -3.64
C PRO A 133 4.27 8.44 -3.97
N PHE A 134 5.14 8.04 -4.90
CA PHE A 134 6.46 8.63 -5.10
C PHE A 134 6.75 9.04 -6.54
N SER A 135 7.74 9.95 -6.68
CA SER A 135 8.42 10.17 -7.95
C SER A 135 9.18 8.90 -8.39
N ARG A 136 9.54 8.84 -9.69
CA ARG A 136 10.31 7.74 -10.24
C ARG A 136 11.64 7.53 -9.50
N ALA A 137 12.32 8.61 -9.09
CA ALA A 137 13.59 8.53 -8.37
C ALA A 137 13.43 7.80 -7.02
N ILE A 138 12.46 8.20 -6.21
CA ILE A 138 12.19 7.54 -4.92
C ILE A 138 11.70 6.10 -5.13
N THR A 139 10.86 5.85 -6.14
CA THR A 139 10.43 4.48 -6.45
C THR A 139 11.61 3.58 -6.75
N LYS A 140 12.63 4.06 -7.49
CA LYS A 140 13.85 3.30 -7.77
C LYS A 140 14.59 2.90 -6.48
N GLU A 141 14.76 3.85 -5.56
CA GLU A 141 15.43 3.57 -4.28
C GLU A 141 14.62 2.55 -3.44
N VAL A 142 13.30 2.65 -3.42
CA VAL A 142 12.44 1.68 -2.71
C VAL A 142 12.56 0.28 -3.32
N VAL A 143 12.58 0.15 -4.65
CA VAL A 143 12.81 -1.15 -5.32
C VAL A 143 14.14 -1.76 -4.89
N GLU A 144 15.20 -0.96 -4.83
CA GLU A 144 16.54 -1.41 -4.40
C GLU A 144 16.53 -1.86 -2.93
N LEU A 145 15.80 -1.17 -2.05
CA LEU A 145 15.65 -1.59 -0.65
C LEU A 145 14.87 -2.90 -0.50
N ILE A 146 13.80 -3.09 -1.29
CA ILE A 146 13.06 -4.37 -1.31
C ILE A 146 13.99 -5.51 -1.76
N LEU A 147 14.80 -5.31 -2.80
CA LEU A 147 15.76 -6.31 -3.26
C LEU A 147 16.86 -6.58 -2.23
N LYS A 148 17.41 -5.54 -1.62
CA LYS A 148 18.39 -5.69 -0.53
C LYS A 148 17.80 -6.50 0.63
N SER A 149 16.53 -6.28 0.94
CA SER A 149 15.84 -7.06 1.97
C SER A 149 15.67 -8.53 1.60
N TYR A 150 15.53 -8.85 0.32
CA TYR A 150 15.54 -10.24 -0.17
C TYR A 150 16.91 -10.90 0.01
N GLU A 151 18.00 -10.17 -0.21
CA GLU A 151 19.34 -10.71 0.05
C GLU A 151 19.57 -11.01 1.54
N LEU A 152 19.03 -10.17 2.43
CA LEU A 152 19.11 -10.38 3.88
C LEU A 152 18.25 -11.57 4.35
N ARG A 153 17.07 -11.75 3.74
CA ARG A 153 16.17 -12.86 4.03
C ARG A 153 15.49 -13.32 2.75
N LYS A 154 15.95 -14.45 2.22
CA LYS A 154 15.35 -15.09 1.03
C LYS A 154 13.92 -15.52 1.32
N ARG A 155 13.00 -15.11 0.48
CA ARG A 155 11.57 -15.40 0.56
C ARG A 155 10.88 -15.04 -0.75
N ASP A 156 9.72 -15.59 -0.98
CA ASP A 156 8.86 -15.10 -2.07
C ASP A 156 8.36 -13.69 -1.74
N ILE A 157 8.48 -12.79 -2.69
CA ILE A 157 7.99 -11.42 -2.59
C ILE A 157 6.83 -11.21 -3.55
N THR A 158 5.77 -10.59 -3.06
CA THR A 158 4.63 -10.15 -3.88
C THR A 158 4.43 -8.65 -3.69
N VAL A 159 4.38 -7.90 -4.79
CA VAL A 159 4.10 -6.45 -4.81
C VAL A 159 2.75 -6.22 -5.48
N LEU A 160 1.83 -5.62 -4.74
CA LEU A 160 0.54 -5.13 -5.21
C LEU A 160 0.71 -3.64 -5.51
N TYR A 161 0.70 -3.26 -6.79
CA TYR A 161 0.99 -1.88 -7.20
C TYR A 161 -0.21 -1.28 -7.92
N GLN A 162 -0.85 -0.28 -7.31
CA GLN A 162 -1.87 0.52 -7.97
C GLN A 162 -1.26 1.73 -8.68
N PHE A 163 -1.78 2.05 -9.88
CA PHE A 163 -1.23 3.09 -10.76
C PHE A 163 0.28 2.89 -10.99
N ALA A 164 0.65 1.70 -11.40
CA ALA A 164 2.03 1.21 -11.53
C ALA A 164 2.78 1.87 -12.70
N PHE A 165 2.84 3.21 -12.73
CA PHE A 165 3.52 3.96 -13.79
C PHE A 165 5.03 3.69 -13.86
N ASN A 166 5.61 3.20 -12.77
CA ASN A 166 7.04 2.89 -12.66
C ASN A 166 7.29 1.37 -12.53
N LYS A 167 6.39 0.50 -13.04
CA LYS A 167 6.55 -0.96 -12.95
C LYS A 167 7.79 -1.48 -13.67
N ASP A 168 8.28 -0.76 -14.66
CA ASP A 168 9.52 -1.05 -15.37
C ASP A 168 10.76 -1.07 -14.46
N LEU A 169 10.76 -0.27 -13.39
CA LEU A 169 11.83 -0.31 -12.38
C LEU A 169 11.90 -1.65 -11.64
N PHE A 170 10.77 -2.31 -11.44
CA PHE A 170 10.70 -3.64 -10.85
C PHE A 170 11.12 -4.71 -11.87
N THR A 171 10.55 -4.68 -13.08
CA THR A 171 10.82 -5.71 -14.10
C THR A 171 12.27 -5.69 -14.57
N SER A 172 12.91 -4.51 -14.66
CA SER A 172 14.34 -4.40 -14.97
C SER A 172 15.27 -5.03 -13.91
N LYS A 173 14.73 -5.30 -12.73
CA LYS A 173 15.43 -5.95 -11.61
C LYS A 173 15.00 -7.41 -11.39
N GLY A 174 14.27 -8.00 -12.33
CA GLY A 174 13.90 -9.41 -12.33
C GLY A 174 12.54 -9.73 -11.71
N PHE A 175 11.74 -8.75 -11.30
CA PHE A 175 10.37 -9.00 -10.93
C PHE A 175 9.54 -9.44 -12.16
N LYS A 176 8.65 -10.43 -11.96
CA LYS A 176 7.74 -10.91 -12.99
C LYS A 176 6.35 -10.30 -12.78
N ILE A 177 5.75 -9.78 -13.84
CA ILE A 177 4.34 -9.36 -13.81
C ILE A 177 3.47 -10.61 -13.94
N VAL A 178 2.64 -10.86 -12.92
CA VAL A 178 1.69 -12.00 -12.91
C VAL A 178 0.24 -11.54 -13.10
N TYR A 179 -0.01 -10.23 -12.98
CA TYR A 179 -1.31 -9.62 -13.26
C TYR A 179 -1.11 -8.15 -13.63
N ASP A 180 -1.77 -7.68 -14.69
CA ASP A 180 -1.68 -6.27 -15.12
C ASP A 180 -3.02 -5.83 -15.74
N GLN A 181 -3.92 -5.34 -14.90
CA GLN A 181 -5.20 -4.74 -15.32
C GLN A 181 -5.40 -3.44 -14.55
N PHE A 182 -5.29 -2.33 -15.27
CA PHE A 182 -5.40 -0.99 -14.69
C PHE A 182 -6.62 -0.85 -13.75
N PRO A 183 -6.48 -0.27 -12.56
CA PRO A 183 -5.27 0.40 -12.04
C PRO A 183 -4.26 -0.52 -11.34
N ASN A 184 -4.43 -1.84 -11.38
CA ASN A 184 -3.70 -2.81 -10.57
C ASN A 184 -2.67 -3.59 -11.38
N THR A 185 -1.47 -3.71 -10.82
CA THR A 185 -0.41 -4.59 -11.28
C THR A 185 0.06 -5.46 -10.11
N ILE A 186 0.30 -6.74 -10.34
CA ILE A 186 0.92 -7.63 -9.36
C ILE A 186 2.25 -8.11 -9.92
N LEU A 187 3.30 -7.91 -9.13
CA LEU A 187 4.64 -8.35 -9.45
C LEU A 187 5.12 -9.34 -8.38
N THR A 188 5.92 -10.33 -8.80
CA THR A 188 6.51 -11.33 -7.90
C THR A 188 8.00 -11.45 -8.13
N PHE A 189 8.73 -11.82 -7.06
CA PHE A 189 10.17 -12.07 -7.09
C PHE A 189 10.50 -13.21 -6.13
N GLY A 190 11.49 -14.03 -6.45
CA GLY A 190 11.91 -15.17 -5.62
C GLY A 190 11.14 -16.47 -5.91
N LYS A 191 10.10 -16.40 -6.76
CA LYS A 191 9.31 -17.57 -7.22
C LYS A 191 9.87 -18.18 -8.49
#